data_012ccb0df4fb5c54fab48d9cdc037657
#
_entry.id   012ccb0df4fb5c54fab48d9cdc037657
#
_cell.length_a   1.000
_cell.length_b   1.000
_cell.length_c   1.000
_cell.angle_alpha   90.00
_cell.angle_beta   90.00
_cell.angle_gamma   90.00
#
_symmetry.space_group_name_H-M   'P 1'
#
loop_
_entity.id
_entity.type
_entity.pdbx_description
1 polymer ?
#
loop_
_entity_poly.entity_id
_entity_poly.type
_entity_poly.pdbx_seq_one_letter_code
_entity_poly.pdbx_strand_id
1 'polypeptide(L)'
;MTKPLRIGLLRLSDSAPVMIAHNSGLFARYGIQTELVISPSWANIADGLVWNTLDAAIMFAPLAMMTALGHRGYTSALSPLTTLSRGGNTIILRGANPLAGEWPEGGEGKRVFDLWCKKIGRKPRFSVVHMYSTHLLILRRFLLGLGVDMEHDVEIQVMPPSDIIGALANGSVDGGCVGPPWGAEACLRGLAFLAGGSGTVMPLHIEKQLVVSNAIIENSATVSAMGSALGDAVELLQNVKKQPCIAHELAAPLHQKGLALPEEATLKTITSADFPEKPQYMCGVGNEKDIDWILDDMKELSWIEESEYKNLKISWVCRV
;
A
#
# COMPACT_ATOMS: atom_id res chain seq x y z
N MET A 1 19.61 25.58 -13.16
CA MET A 1 18.37 25.04 -12.59
C MET A 1 18.68 23.63 -12.10
N THR A 2 18.37 23.31 -10.85
CA THR A 2 18.50 21.94 -10.33
C THR A 2 17.50 21.04 -11.03
N LYS A 3 17.92 19.81 -11.36
CA LYS A 3 17.05 18.81 -11.99
C LYS A 3 15.90 18.49 -11.03
N PRO A 4 14.62 18.40 -11.51
CA PRO A 4 13.52 18.00 -10.65
C PRO A 4 13.72 16.58 -10.10
N LEU A 5 13.31 16.37 -8.83
CA LEU A 5 13.27 15.05 -8.22
C LEU A 5 12.10 14.26 -8.81
N ARG A 6 12.38 13.08 -9.36
CA ARG A 6 11.39 12.18 -9.94
C ARG A 6 10.87 11.27 -8.86
N ILE A 7 9.58 11.41 -8.54
CA ILE A 7 8.91 10.66 -7.48
C ILE A 7 7.95 9.65 -8.09
N GLY A 8 8.24 8.37 -7.90
CA GLY A 8 7.44 7.24 -8.37
C GLY A 8 6.23 6.99 -7.47
N LEU A 9 5.07 6.75 -8.06
CA LEU A 9 3.84 6.40 -7.36
C LEU A 9 2.90 5.56 -8.22
N LEU A 10 1.89 4.96 -7.61
CA LEU A 10 0.85 4.19 -8.29
C LEU A 10 -0.51 4.86 -8.17
N ARG A 11 -1.47 4.34 -8.93
CA ARG A 11 -2.87 4.76 -8.91
C ARG A 11 -3.59 4.22 -7.67
N LEU A 12 -3.31 4.85 -6.52
CA LEU A 12 -3.84 4.51 -5.20
C LEU A 12 -4.15 5.79 -4.41
N SER A 13 -5.13 5.73 -3.53
CA SER A 13 -5.39 6.83 -2.58
C SER A 13 -4.19 7.06 -1.64
N ASP A 14 -3.38 6.03 -1.38
CA ASP A 14 -2.12 6.15 -0.63
C ASP A 14 -1.12 7.16 -1.22
N SER A 15 -1.25 7.49 -2.51
CA SER A 15 -0.42 8.48 -3.18
C SER A 15 -0.82 9.92 -2.85
N ALA A 16 -1.92 10.13 -2.14
CA ALA A 16 -2.46 11.46 -1.85
C ALA A 16 -1.46 12.43 -1.20
N PRO A 17 -0.64 12.06 -0.18
CA PRO A 17 0.30 13.01 0.41
C PRO A 17 1.27 13.61 -0.61
N VAL A 18 1.83 12.79 -1.49
CA VAL A 18 2.79 13.23 -2.52
C VAL A 18 2.09 14.01 -3.63
N MET A 19 0.90 13.55 -4.06
CA MET A 19 0.10 14.24 -5.08
C MET A 19 -0.28 15.64 -4.63
N ILE A 20 -0.80 15.79 -3.42
CA ILE A 20 -1.21 17.08 -2.86
C ILE A 20 0.02 17.99 -2.66
N ALA A 21 1.13 17.46 -2.15
CA ALA A 21 2.36 18.25 -2.00
C ALA A 21 2.85 18.81 -3.34
N HIS A 22 2.76 18.01 -4.42
CA HIS A 22 3.15 18.44 -5.76
C HIS A 22 2.15 19.45 -6.36
N ASN A 23 0.87 19.09 -6.43
CA ASN A 23 -0.15 19.87 -7.11
C ASN A 23 -0.44 21.20 -6.43
N SER A 24 -0.37 21.25 -5.08
CA SER A 24 -0.50 22.48 -4.30
C SER A 24 0.78 23.33 -4.25
N GLY A 25 1.86 22.90 -4.94
CA GLY A 25 3.12 23.63 -4.97
C GLY A 25 3.90 23.64 -3.65
N LEU A 26 3.60 22.72 -2.73
CA LEU A 26 4.27 22.66 -1.43
C LEU A 26 5.76 22.31 -1.56
N PHE A 27 6.11 21.36 -2.42
CA PHE A 27 7.51 21.08 -2.70
C PHE A 27 8.26 22.32 -3.21
N ALA A 28 7.66 23.05 -4.16
CA ALA A 28 8.26 24.27 -4.70
C ALA A 28 8.41 25.37 -3.65
N ARG A 29 7.45 25.50 -2.71
CA ARG A 29 7.53 26.42 -1.56
C ARG A 29 8.77 26.16 -0.69
N TYR A 30 9.14 24.91 -0.53
CA TYR A 30 10.35 24.48 0.20
C TYR A 30 11.60 24.35 -0.71
N GLY A 31 11.56 24.90 -1.91
CA GLY A 31 12.72 24.97 -2.83
C GLY A 31 13.01 23.69 -3.60
N ILE A 32 12.09 22.72 -3.61
CA ILE A 32 12.23 21.45 -4.34
C ILE A 32 11.36 21.47 -5.59
N GLN A 33 11.99 21.23 -6.75
CA GLN A 33 11.25 20.92 -7.96
C GLN A 33 11.00 19.41 -8.04
N THR A 34 9.78 19.01 -8.36
CA THR A 34 9.41 17.60 -8.45
C THR A 34 8.74 17.26 -9.77
N GLU A 35 8.92 16.05 -10.23
CA GLU A 35 8.22 15.41 -11.35
C GLU A 35 7.59 14.11 -10.82
N LEU A 36 6.28 13.94 -11.01
CA LEU A 36 5.60 12.71 -10.60
C LEU A 36 5.60 11.71 -11.74
N VAL A 37 6.02 10.48 -11.44
CA VAL A 37 6.07 9.36 -12.38
C VAL A 37 5.07 8.30 -11.94
N ILE A 38 3.93 8.21 -12.63
CA ILE A 38 2.92 7.20 -12.36
C ILE A 38 3.35 5.89 -13.00
N SER A 39 3.69 4.93 -12.17
CA SER A 39 4.20 3.63 -12.59
C SER A 39 3.08 2.60 -12.75
N PRO A 40 3.20 1.65 -13.69
CA PRO A 40 2.18 0.64 -13.92
C PRO A 40 2.14 -0.45 -12.83
N SER A 41 3.26 -0.71 -12.15
CA SER A 41 3.35 -1.75 -11.13
C SER A 41 4.39 -1.43 -10.05
N TRP A 42 4.32 -2.16 -8.94
CA TRP A 42 5.30 -2.09 -7.86
C TRP A 42 6.70 -2.53 -8.30
N ALA A 43 6.80 -3.50 -9.21
CA ALA A 43 8.08 -3.91 -9.79
C ALA A 43 8.76 -2.75 -10.52
N ASN A 44 8.00 -2.00 -11.35
CA ASN A 44 8.52 -0.83 -12.05
C ASN A 44 8.98 0.29 -11.09
N ILE A 45 8.29 0.47 -9.96
CA ILE A 45 8.71 1.41 -8.90
C ILE A 45 10.09 1.01 -8.37
N ALA A 46 10.24 -0.24 -7.95
CA ALA A 46 11.49 -0.74 -7.38
C ALA A 46 12.64 -0.68 -8.40
N ASP A 47 12.37 -1.10 -9.64
CA ASP A 47 13.36 -1.04 -10.73
C ASP A 47 13.75 0.41 -11.04
N GLY A 48 12.79 1.33 -10.99
CA GLY A 48 13.04 2.76 -11.20
C GLY A 48 14.02 3.36 -10.19
N LEU A 49 13.96 2.94 -8.93
CA LEU A 49 14.93 3.34 -7.91
C LEU A 49 16.30 2.69 -8.14
N VAL A 50 16.34 1.39 -8.47
CA VAL A 50 17.58 0.66 -8.77
C VAL A 50 18.34 1.28 -9.96
N TRP A 51 17.62 1.61 -11.03
CA TRP A 51 18.19 2.18 -12.26
C TRP A 51 18.32 3.71 -12.25
N ASN A 52 18.05 4.36 -11.10
CA ASN A 52 18.10 5.81 -10.97
C ASN A 52 17.24 6.55 -12.01
N THR A 53 16.14 5.93 -12.46
CA THR A 53 15.10 6.61 -13.24
C THR A 53 14.09 7.30 -12.33
N LEU A 54 14.05 6.91 -11.06
CA LEU A 54 13.36 7.57 -9.95
C LEU A 54 14.38 7.97 -8.89
N ASP A 55 14.14 9.10 -8.25
CA ASP A 55 14.97 9.63 -7.15
C ASP A 55 14.33 9.29 -5.78
N ALA A 56 13.00 9.19 -5.75
CA ALA A 56 12.18 8.77 -4.63
C ALA A 56 10.97 7.96 -5.12
N ALA A 57 10.36 7.17 -4.25
CA ALA A 57 9.11 6.48 -4.58
C ALA A 57 8.29 6.16 -3.33
N ILE A 58 6.96 6.13 -3.50
CA ILE A 58 6.06 5.56 -2.50
C ILE A 58 6.19 4.04 -2.58
N MET A 59 6.50 3.40 -1.46
CA MET A 59 6.66 1.94 -1.37
C MET A 59 6.14 1.40 -0.05
N PHE A 60 5.85 0.11 -0.01
CA PHE A 60 5.73 -0.64 1.25
C PHE A 60 7.10 -1.20 1.66
N ALA A 61 7.33 -1.25 2.96
CA ALA A 61 8.64 -1.59 3.54
C ALA A 61 9.22 -2.93 3.03
N PRO A 62 8.48 -4.06 2.95
CA PRO A 62 9.07 -5.33 2.50
C PRO A 62 9.71 -5.24 1.13
N LEU A 63 9.04 -4.66 0.12
CA LEU A 63 9.61 -4.56 -1.22
C LEU A 63 10.85 -3.66 -1.24
N ALA A 64 10.80 -2.55 -0.52
CA ALA A 64 11.92 -1.62 -0.45
C ALA A 64 13.15 -2.27 0.23
N MET A 65 12.94 -3.00 1.33
CA MET A 65 13.98 -3.77 2.02
C MET A 65 14.58 -4.84 1.11
N MET A 66 13.75 -5.66 0.45
CA MET A 66 14.21 -6.71 -0.48
C MET A 66 14.96 -6.13 -1.68
N THR A 67 14.59 -4.93 -2.12
CA THR A 67 15.31 -4.21 -3.17
C THR A 67 16.66 -3.71 -2.66
N ALA A 68 16.71 -3.14 -1.45
CA ALA A 68 17.95 -2.66 -0.83
C ALA A 68 18.94 -3.80 -0.56
N LEU A 69 18.46 -4.97 -0.16
CA LEU A 69 19.27 -6.17 0.06
C LEU A 69 19.77 -6.84 -1.24
N GLY A 70 19.20 -6.50 -2.40
CA GLY A 70 19.57 -7.10 -3.67
C GLY A 70 18.87 -8.42 -3.99
N HIS A 71 17.90 -8.85 -3.20
CA HIS A 71 17.13 -10.09 -3.45
C HIS A 71 16.29 -10.06 -4.74
N ARG A 72 16.24 -8.90 -5.42
CA ARG A 72 15.65 -8.74 -6.75
C ARG A 72 16.68 -8.70 -7.89
N GLY A 73 17.94 -9.10 -7.61
CA GLY A 73 19.01 -9.18 -8.59
C GLY A 73 20.05 -8.05 -8.54
N TYR A 74 19.66 -6.85 -8.09
CA TYR A 74 20.55 -5.70 -7.98
C TYR A 74 20.34 -5.00 -6.64
N THR A 75 21.44 -4.65 -5.97
CA THR A 75 21.40 -3.84 -4.74
C THR A 75 21.24 -2.37 -5.08
N SER A 76 20.51 -1.65 -4.25
CA SER A 76 20.45 -0.20 -4.30
C SER A 76 20.43 0.36 -2.88
N ALA A 77 21.26 1.38 -2.64
CA ALA A 77 21.29 2.04 -1.34
C ALA A 77 20.03 2.89 -1.15
N LEU A 78 19.01 2.29 -0.53
CA LEU A 78 17.70 2.88 -0.28
C LEU A 78 17.46 3.05 1.21
N SER A 79 16.75 4.11 1.57
CA SER A 79 16.30 4.37 2.94
C SER A 79 14.88 4.94 2.96
N PRO A 80 14.08 4.64 3.99
CA PRO A 80 12.82 5.33 4.19
C PRO A 80 13.07 6.76 4.64
N LEU A 81 12.46 7.72 3.94
CA LEU A 81 12.50 9.12 4.36
C LEU A 81 11.46 9.37 5.47
N THR A 82 10.23 8.96 5.21
CA THR A 82 9.10 9.17 6.13
C THR A 82 8.02 8.12 5.89
N THR A 83 7.20 7.86 6.92
CA THR A 83 5.95 7.11 6.77
C THR A 83 4.86 8.03 6.22
N LEU A 84 4.13 7.58 5.22
CA LEU A 84 3.06 8.35 4.55
C LEU A 84 1.67 7.88 4.94
N SER A 85 1.49 6.58 5.21
CA SER A 85 0.21 6.04 5.65
C SER A 85 0.37 4.81 6.53
N ARG A 86 -0.68 4.59 7.35
CA ARG A 86 -0.89 3.39 8.15
C ARG A 86 -2.21 2.75 7.77
N GLY A 87 -2.26 1.42 7.73
CA GLY A 87 -3.47 0.66 7.41
C GLY A 87 -4.05 0.94 6.03
N GLY A 88 -5.35 0.74 5.87
CA GLY A 88 -6.09 1.04 4.64
C GLY A 88 -6.20 -0.10 3.64
N ASN A 89 -5.55 -1.23 3.87
CA ASN A 89 -5.71 -2.41 3.01
C ASN A 89 -6.99 -3.15 3.35
N THR A 90 -7.68 -3.60 2.32
CA THR A 90 -8.92 -4.37 2.42
C THR A 90 -8.70 -5.81 1.98
N ILE A 91 -9.31 -6.75 2.68
CA ILE A 91 -9.44 -8.13 2.25
C ILE A 91 -10.85 -8.31 1.71
N ILE A 92 -10.95 -8.59 0.42
CA ILE A 92 -12.21 -8.73 -0.30
C ILE A 92 -12.36 -10.14 -0.85
N LEU A 93 -13.60 -10.65 -0.81
CA LEU A 93 -13.98 -11.95 -1.38
C LEU A 93 -15.08 -11.77 -2.40
N ARG A 94 -14.96 -12.47 -3.54
CA ARG A 94 -15.88 -12.37 -4.67
C ARG A 94 -17.29 -12.85 -4.33
N GLY A 95 -18.29 -12.14 -4.83
CA GLY A 95 -19.71 -12.46 -4.65
C GLY A 95 -20.33 -11.75 -3.45
N ALA A 96 -21.46 -12.27 -2.99
CA ALA A 96 -22.19 -11.75 -1.84
C ALA A 96 -21.65 -12.35 -0.53
N ASN A 97 -21.63 -11.53 0.52
CA ASN A 97 -21.30 -12.02 1.86
C ASN A 97 -22.33 -13.10 2.27
N PRO A 98 -21.88 -14.31 2.61
CA PRO A 98 -22.78 -15.37 3.08
C PRO A 98 -23.36 -15.10 4.47
N LEU A 99 -22.84 -14.10 5.18
CA LEU A 99 -23.25 -13.68 6.51
C LEU A 99 -23.93 -12.30 6.47
N ALA A 100 -24.85 -12.08 7.40
CA ALA A 100 -25.51 -10.78 7.57
C ALA A 100 -24.66 -9.74 8.34
N GLY A 101 -23.39 -10.02 8.66
CA GLY A 101 -22.53 -9.19 9.49
C GLY A 101 -21.07 -9.36 9.19
N GLU A 102 -20.25 -9.05 10.18
CA GLU A 102 -18.79 -9.16 10.08
C GLU A 102 -18.35 -10.62 9.88
N TRP A 103 -17.23 -10.79 9.23
CA TRP A 103 -16.63 -12.10 9.01
C TRP A 103 -16.04 -12.62 10.34
N PRO A 104 -16.44 -13.81 10.82
CA PRO A 104 -15.98 -14.33 12.11
C PRO A 104 -14.54 -14.84 12.04
N GLU A 105 -13.86 -14.85 13.18
CA GLU A 105 -12.53 -15.40 13.34
C GLU A 105 -12.53 -16.87 13.78
N GLY A 106 -11.37 -17.53 13.70
CA GLY A 106 -11.14 -18.88 14.20
C GLY A 106 -11.96 -19.94 13.48
N GLY A 107 -12.40 -20.94 14.25
CA GLY A 107 -13.12 -22.11 13.71
C GLY A 107 -14.43 -21.80 13.00
N GLU A 108 -15.17 -20.79 13.44
CA GLU A 108 -16.38 -20.33 12.76
C GLU A 108 -16.01 -19.64 11.43
N GLY A 109 -14.96 -18.82 11.43
CA GLY A 109 -14.41 -18.22 10.21
C GLY A 109 -13.98 -19.28 9.22
N LYS A 110 -13.28 -20.31 9.66
CA LYS A 110 -12.90 -21.46 8.81
C LYS A 110 -14.12 -22.12 8.18
N ARG A 111 -15.16 -22.37 8.97
CA ARG A 111 -16.40 -23.00 8.47
C ARG A 111 -17.05 -22.15 7.37
N VAL A 112 -17.12 -20.85 7.56
CA VAL A 112 -17.69 -19.93 6.55
C VAL A 112 -16.82 -19.85 5.32
N PHE A 113 -15.51 -19.81 5.48
CA PHE A 113 -14.55 -19.86 4.38
C PHE A 113 -14.71 -21.15 3.54
N ASP A 114 -14.84 -22.30 4.21
CA ASP A 114 -15.05 -23.58 3.51
C ASP A 114 -16.38 -23.60 2.73
N LEU A 115 -17.44 -23.00 3.28
CA LEU A 115 -18.72 -22.86 2.56
C LEU A 115 -18.60 -21.94 1.34
N TRP A 116 -17.84 -20.88 1.44
CA TRP A 116 -17.54 -19.98 0.32
C TRP A 116 -16.69 -20.70 -0.75
N CYS A 117 -15.64 -21.44 -0.34
CA CYS A 117 -14.82 -22.25 -1.24
C CYS A 117 -15.63 -23.31 -2.00
N LYS A 118 -16.62 -23.97 -1.33
CA LYS A 118 -17.51 -24.93 -1.98
C LYS A 118 -18.31 -24.30 -3.11
N LYS A 119 -18.71 -23.03 -3.01
CA LYS A 119 -19.41 -22.33 -4.09
C LYS A 119 -18.49 -22.05 -5.28
N ILE A 120 -17.20 -21.84 -5.04
CA ILE A 120 -16.19 -21.62 -6.09
C ILE A 120 -15.92 -22.93 -6.85
N GLY A 121 -15.97 -24.08 -6.17
CA GLY A 121 -15.80 -25.41 -6.78
C GLY A 121 -14.36 -25.76 -7.19
N ARG A 122 -13.39 -24.96 -6.79
CA ARG A 122 -11.94 -25.16 -6.98
C ARG A 122 -11.17 -24.48 -5.86
N LYS A 123 -9.84 -24.64 -5.83
CA LYS A 123 -8.95 -23.88 -4.96
C LYS A 123 -9.12 -22.38 -5.24
N PRO A 124 -9.43 -21.56 -4.22
CA PRO A 124 -9.65 -20.13 -4.43
C PRO A 124 -8.35 -19.42 -4.79
N ARG A 125 -8.45 -18.42 -5.67
CA ARG A 125 -7.36 -17.59 -6.14
C ARG A 125 -7.43 -16.22 -5.51
N PHE A 126 -6.38 -15.86 -4.79
CA PHE A 126 -6.25 -14.55 -4.17
C PHE A 126 -5.24 -13.69 -4.90
N SER A 127 -5.57 -12.42 -5.09
CA SER A 127 -4.63 -11.45 -5.62
C SER A 127 -3.91 -10.69 -4.53
N VAL A 128 -2.63 -10.42 -4.79
CA VAL A 128 -1.82 -9.43 -4.09
C VAL A 128 -1.08 -8.59 -5.11
N VAL A 129 -0.58 -7.43 -4.70
CA VAL A 129 0.05 -6.49 -5.63
C VAL A 129 1.53 -6.79 -5.92
N HIS A 130 2.17 -7.55 -5.06
CA HIS A 130 3.55 -8.04 -5.19
C HIS A 130 3.81 -9.13 -4.14
N MET A 131 4.72 -10.08 -4.43
CA MET A 131 5.06 -11.12 -3.45
C MET A 131 5.72 -10.55 -2.19
N TYR A 132 6.61 -9.57 -2.34
CA TYR A 132 7.20 -8.85 -1.21
C TYR A 132 6.35 -7.64 -0.82
N SER A 133 5.12 -7.85 -0.33
CA SER A 133 4.21 -6.76 0.02
C SER A 133 3.56 -6.94 1.39
N THR A 134 3.25 -5.83 2.05
CA THR A 134 2.38 -5.82 3.23
C THR A 134 1.03 -6.47 2.94
N HIS A 135 0.53 -6.35 1.71
CA HIS A 135 -0.71 -7.01 1.27
C HIS A 135 -0.64 -8.55 1.41
N LEU A 136 0.50 -9.18 1.03
CA LEU A 136 0.69 -10.62 1.22
C LEU A 136 0.76 -10.96 2.71
N LEU A 137 1.49 -10.19 3.51
CA LEU A 137 1.63 -10.43 4.94
C LEU A 137 0.29 -10.31 5.67
N ILE A 138 -0.51 -9.30 5.35
CA ILE A 138 -1.86 -9.10 5.91
C ILE A 138 -2.79 -10.24 5.47
N LEU A 139 -2.78 -10.61 4.20
CA LEU A 139 -3.58 -11.73 3.70
C LEU A 139 -3.19 -13.05 4.39
N ARG A 140 -1.90 -13.31 4.55
CA ARG A 140 -1.39 -14.49 5.26
C ARG A 140 -1.91 -14.54 6.70
N ARG A 141 -1.80 -13.44 7.43
CA ARG A 141 -2.28 -13.34 8.81
C ARG A 141 -3.80 -13.53 8.91
N PHE A 142 -4.56 -12.92 8.00
CA PHE A 142 -6.00 -13.15 7.91
C PHE A 142 -6.34 -14.62 7.70
N LEU A 143 -5.73 -15.29 6.73
CA LEU A 143 -5.96 -16.70 6.45
C LEU A 143 -5.55 -17.61 7.62
N LEU A 144 -4.40 -17.33 8.24
CA LEU A 144 -3.97 -18.03 9.46
C LEU A 144 -4.97 -17.86 10.61
N GLY A 145 -5.52 -16.66 10.81
CA GLY A 145 -6.58 -16.41 11.81
C GLY A 145 -7.85 -17.22 11.56
N LEU A 146 -8.13 -17.57 10.30
CA LEU A 146 -9.20 -18.49 9.92
C LEU A 146 -8.80 -19.98 10.01
N GLY A 147 -7.54 -20.31 10.30
CA GLY A 147 -7.03 -21.67 10.23
C GLY A 147 -6.88 -22.19 8.79
N VAL A 148 -6.62 -21.30 7.83
CA VAL A 148 -6.39 -21.61 6.41
C VAL A 148 -4.91 -21.52 6.12
N ASP A 149 -4.35 -22.54 5.50
CA ASP A 149 -2.97 -22.59 5.07
C ASP A 149 -2.83 -21.90 3.69
N MET A 150 -2.09 -20.80 3.64
CA MET A 150 -1.92 -20.03 2.42
C MET A 150 -1.20 -20.81 1.31
N GLU A 151 -0.29 -21.74 1.64
CA GLU A 151 0.46 -22.50 0.64
C GLU A 151 -0.37 -23.66 0.06
N HIS A 152 -1.18 -24.29 0.92
CA HIS A 152 -1.91 -25.51 0.57
C HIS A 152 -3.36 -25.25 0.16
N ASP A 153 -4.04 -24.28 0.79
CA ASP A 153 -5.48 -24.10 0.63
C ASP A 153 -5.88 -23.05 -0.43
N VAL A 154 -4.96 -22.16 -0.83
CA VAL A 154 -5.25 -21.08 -1.78
C VAL A 154 -4.16 -20.97 -2.88
N GLU A 155 -4.47 -20.26 -3.96
CA GLU A 155 -3.51 -19.87 -5.00
C GLU A 155 -3.29 -18.36 -4.93
N ILE A 156 -2.02 -17.91 -4.93
CA ILE A 156 -1.69 -16.48 -4.93
C ILE A 156 -1.34 -16.03 -6.34
N GLN A 157 -1.97 -14.94 -6.78
CA GLN A 157 -1.70 -14.28 -8.06
C GLN A 157 -1.23 -12.84 -7.82
N VAL A 158 -0.25 -12.39 -8.59
CA VAL A 158 0.26 -11.01 -8.52
C VAL A 158 -0.33 -10.21 -9.66
N MET A 159 -0.92 -9.05 -9.35
CA MET A 159 -1.44 -8.12 -10.37
C MET A 159 -1.40 -6.67 -9.90
N PRO A 160 -1.37 -5.69 -10.82
CA PRO A 160 -1.54 -4.29 -10.48
C PRO A 160 -2.86 -4.02 -9.74
N PRO A 161 -2.91 -3.01 -8.85
CA PRO A 161 -4.10 -2.77 -8.02
C PRO A 161 -5.39 -2.55 -8.81
N SER A 162 -5.31 -1.85 -9.95
CA SER A 162 -6.49 -1.57 -10.80
C SER A 162 -7.08 -2.79 -11.49
N ASP A 163 -6.28 -3.83 -11.70
CA ASP A 163 -6.66 -4.99 -12.51
C ASP A 163 -7.58 -5.95 -11.73
N ILE A 164 -7.62 -5.80 -10.40
CA ILE A 164 -8.47 -6.61 -9.52
C ILE A 164 -9.95 -6.52 -9.91
N ILE A 165 -10.42 -5.36 -10.38
CA ILE A 165 -11.83 -5.16 -10.78
C ILE A 165 -12.19 -6.08 -11.95
N GLY A 166 -11.37 -6.09 -13.00
CA GLY A 166 -11.56 -6.98 -14.14
C GLY A 166 -11.42 -8.45 -13.76
N ALA A 167 -10.45 -8.76 -12.91
CA ALA A 167 -10.16 -10.13 -12.46
C ALA A 167 -11.28 -10.73 -11.61
N LEU A 168 -11.91 -9.93 -10.73
CA LEU A 168 -13.10 -10.34 -9.98
C LEU A 168 -14.31 -10.52 -10.90
N ALA A 169 -14.52 -9.59 -11.84
CA ALA A 169 -15.66 -9.63 -12.75
C ALA A 169 -15.66 -10.89 -13.65
N ASN A 170 -14.50 -11.27 -14.19
CA ASN A 170 -14.36 -12.45 -15.03
C ASN A 170 -14.08 -13.76 -14.27
N GLY A 171 -13.91 -13.70 -12.93
CA GLY A 171 -13.66 -14.87 -12.08
C GLY A 171 -12.27 -15.47 -12.20
N SER A 172 -11.28 -14.74 -12.71
CA SER A 172 -9.88 -15.18 -12.71
C SER A 172 -9.28 -15.15 -11.33
N VAL A 173 -9.78 -14.28 -10.42
CA VAL A 173 -9.52 -14.32 -8.99
C VAL A 173 -10.83 -14.35 -8.20
N ASP A 174 -10.75 -14.85 -6.96
CA ASP A 174 -11.89 -15.01 -6.06
C ASP A 174 -11.82 -14.07 -4.87
N GLY A 175 -10.68 -13.41 -4.67
CA GLY A 175 -10.48 -12.44 -3.60
C GLY A 175 -9.10 -11.83 -3.67
N GLY A 176 -8.75 -11.04 -2.66
CA GLY A 176 -7.43 -10.46 -2.55
C GLY A 176 -7.27 -9.51 -1.38
N CYS A 177 -6.02 -9.13 -1.12
CA CYS A 177 -5.70 -7.99 -0.28
C CYS A 177 -5.31 -6.83 -1.17
N VAL A 178 -6.06 -5.74 -1.10
CA VAL A 178 -5.96 -4.62 -2.04
C VAL A 178 -5.89 -3.28 -1.33
N GLY A 179 -5.07 -2.37 -1.88
CA GLY A 179 -4.96 -1.00 -1.39
C GLY A 179 -6.11 -0.11 -1.87
N PRO A 180 -6.36 1.00 -1.15
CA PRO A 180 -7.42 1.93 -1.48
C PRO A 180 -7.17 2.67 -2.82
N PRO A 181 -8.23 2.93 -3.63
CA PRO A 181 -9.65 2.73 -3.34
C PRO A 181 -10.22 1.42 -3.91
N TRP A 182 -9.39 0.52 -4.43
CA TRP A 182 -9.83 -0.59 -5.29
C TRP A 182 -10.70 -1.62 -4.57
N GLY A 183 -10.50 -1.84 -3.27
CA GLY A 183 -11.39 -2.71 -2.50
C GLY A 183 -12.78 -2.10 -2.33
N ALA A 184 -12.85 -0.79 -2.04
CA ALA A 184 -14.12 -0.07 -1.98
C ALA A 184 -14.83 -0.09 -3.33
N GLU A 185 -14.11 0.09 -4.44
CA GLU A 185 -14.65 0.02 -5.79
C GLU A 185 -15.24 -1.36 -6.11
N ALA A 186 -14.55 -2.44 -5.73
CA ALA A 186 -15.06 -3.80 -5.93
C ALA A 186 -16.36 -4.02 -5.16
N CYS A 187 -16.48 -3.51 -3.94
CA CYS A 187 -17.67 -3.60 -3.11
C CYS A 187 -18.82 -2.74 -3.69
N LEU A 188 -18.55 -1.51 -4.12
CA LEU A 188 -19.55 -0.62 -4.73
C LEU A 188 -20.14 -1.20 -6.01
N ARG A 189 -19.33 -1.90 -6.80
CA ARG A 189 -19.80 -2.61 -8.01
C ARG A 189 -20.52 -3.93 -7.71
N GLY A 190 -20.62 -4.34 -6.46
CA GLY A 190 -21.21 -5.63 -6.10
C GLY A 190 -20.42 -6.85 -6.59
N LEU A 191 -19.14 -6.67 -6.94
CA LEU A 191 -18.26 -7.76 -7.38
C LEU A 191 -17.73 -8.58 -6.22
N ALA A 192 -17.54 -7.95 -5.08
CA ALA A 192 -17.00 -8.54 -3.88
C ALA A 192 -17.62 -7.93 -2.62
N PHE A 193 -17.39 -8.56 -1.49
CA PHE A 193 -17.69 -8.01 -0.18
C PHE A 193 -16.42 -7.90 0.65
N LEU A 194 -16.43 -7.03 1.66
CA LEU A 194 -15.35 -6.85 2.62
C LEU A 194 -15.39 -8.01 3.62
N ALA A 195 -14.35 -8.82 3.66
CA ALA A 195 -14.19 -9.93 4.61
C ALA A 195 -13.28 -9.56 5.79
N GLY A 196 -12.51 -8.50 5.67
CA GLY A 196 -11.61 -8.00 6.69
C GLY A 196 -10.67 -6.94 6.12
N GLY A 197 -9.66 -6.61 6.88
CA GLY A 197 -8.65 -5.67 6.42
C GLY A 197 -7.54 -5.48 7.43
N SER A 198 -6.67 -4.56 7.12
CA SER A 198 -5.53 -4.26 7.95
C SER A 198 -5.89 -3.75 9.34
N GLY A 199 -7.04 -3.10 9.49
CA GLY A 199 -7.52 -2.61 10.79
C GLY A 199 -7.84 -3.71 11.79
N THR A 200 -8.31 -4.85 11.30
CA THR A 200 -8.62 -6.03 12.13
C THR A 200 -7.41 -6.96 12.29
N VAL A 201 -6.63 -7.15 11.21
CA VAL A 201 -5.54 -8.12 11.18
C VAL A 201 -4.27 -7.58 11.85
N MET A 202 -3.93 -6.33 11.59
CA MET A 202 -2.73 -5.66 12.10
C MET A 202 -2.98 -4.15 12.24
N PRO A 203 -3.67 -3.73 13.31
CA PRO A 203 -4.07 -2.34 13.49
C PRO A 203 -2.88 -1.38 13.42
N LEU A 204 -3.05 -0.26 12.71
CA LEU A 204 -2.08 0.83 12.63
C LEU A 204 -0.69 0.44 12.10
N HIS A 205 -0.58 -0.69 11.38
CA HIS A 205 0.69 -1.06 10.76
C HIS A 205 1.14 0.01 9.74
N ILE A 206 2.47 0.17 9.60
CA ILE A 206 3.03 0.99 8.52
C ILE A 206 2.64 0.37 7.17
N GLU A 207 2.03 1.17 6.31
CA GLU A 207 1.65 0.70 4.99
C GLU A 207 2.53 1.32 3.90
N LYS A 208 2.56 2.63 3.78
CA LYS A 208 3.37 3.30 2.77
C LYS A 208 4.43 4.21 3.38
N GLN A 209 5.61 4.12 2.82
CA GLN A 209 6.74 5.00 3.12
C GLN A 209 7.18 5.72 1.84
N LEU A 210 7.68 6.93 1.96
CA LEU A 210 8.49 7.53 0.91
C LEU A 210 9.91 6.99 1.05
N VAL A 211 10.33 6.20 0.09
CA VAL A 211 11.67 5.62 0.01
C VAL A 211 12.51 6.42 -0.97
N VAL A 212 13.73 6.71 -0.62
CA VAL A 212 14.66 7.53 -1.41
C VAL A 212 16.01 6.85 -1.53
N SER A 213 16.80 7.26 -2.54
CA SER A 213 18.22 6.89 -2.62
C SER A 213 19.02 7.52 -1.48
N ASN A 214 20.12 6.89 -1.08
CA ASN A 214 20.98 7.42 -0.02
C ASN A 214 21.57 8.80 -0.36
N ALA A 215 21.75 9.10 -1.63
CA ALA A 215 22.19 10.45 -2.05
C ALA A 215 21.23 11.57 -1.60
N ILE A 216 19.92 11.28 -1.51
CA ILE A 216 18.93 12.21 -0.96
C ILE A 216 19.03 12.25 0.56
N ILE A 217 19.16 11.11 1.22
CA ILE A 217 19.28 11.01 2.69
C ILE A 217 20.48 11.79 3.22
N GLU A 218 21.60 11.78 2.49
CA GLU A 218 22.81 12.51 2.87
C GLU A 218 22.65 14.04 2.78
N ASN A 219 21.65 14.52 2.04
CA ASN A 219 21.36 15.94 1.92
C ASN A 219 20.27 16.36 2.93
N SER A 220 20.70 16.76 4.13
CA SER A 220 19.80 17.13 5.23
C SER A 220 18.83 18.28 4.88
N ALA A 221 19.25 19.22 4.04
CA ALA A 221 18.38 20.31 3.59
C ALA A 221 17.24 19.79 2.70
N THR A 222 17.55 18.88 1.78
CA THR A 222 16.53 18.23 0.93
C THR A 222 15.59 17.36 1.78
N VAL A 223 16.13 16.58 2.73
CA VAL A 223 15.33 15.74 3.65
C VAL A 223 14.35 16.60 4.44
N SER A 224 14.82 17.66 5.08
CA SER A 224 13.98 18.59 5.85
C SER A 224 12.90 19.26 4.98
N ALA A 225 13.26 19.73 3.79
CA ALA A 225 12.33 20.37 2.88
C ALA A 225 11.24 19.40 2.37
N MET A 226 11.60 18.16 2.06
CA MET A 226 10.63 17.10 1.68
C MET A 226 9.69 16.78 2.85
N GLY A 227 10.23 16.63 4.06
CA GLY A 227 9.44 16.38 5.27
C GLY A 227 8.43 17.50 5.54
N SER A 228 8.87 18.77 5.46
CA SER A 228 7.99 19.93 5.65
C SER A 228 6.87 19.99 4.59
N ALA A 229 7.20 19.75 3.31
CA ALA A 229 6.21 19.74 2.23
C ALA A 229 5.16 18.63 2.40
N LEU A 230 5.59 17.45 2.83
CA LEU A 230 4.70 16.32 3.08
C LEU A 230 3.87 16.51 4.36
N GLY A 231 4.45 17.12 5.39
CA GLY A 231 3.72 17.51 6.61
C GLY A 231 2.56 18.46 6.31
N ASP A 232 2.83 19.55 5.57
CA ASP A 232 1.78 20.47 5.12
C ASP A 232 0.70 19.76 4.27
N ALA A 233 1.09 18.82 3.41
CA ALA A 233 0.14 18.04 2.60
C ALA A 233 -0.75 17.13 3.45
N VAL A 234 -0.19 16.51 4.48
CA VAL A 234 -0.94 15.68 5.43
C VAL A 234 -1.94 16.52 6.23
N GLU A 235 -1.57 17.72 6.65
CA GLU A 235 -2.51 18.66 7.29
C GLU A 235 -3.70 19.01 6.38
N LEU A 236 -3.45 19.19 5.07
CA LEU A 236 -4.52 19.40 4.10
C LEU A 236 -5.44 18.18 3.99
N LEU A 237 -4.87 16.96 3.98
CA LEU A 237 -5.61 15.69 3.92
C LEU A 237 -6.46 15.45 5.18
N GLN A 238 -5.97 15.86 6.35
CA GLN A 238 -6.69 15.74 7.61
C GLN A 238 -7.84 16.75 7.75
N ASN A 239 -7.85 17.79 6.93
CA ASN A 239 -8.93 18.77 6.93
C ASN A 239 -10.19 18.21 6.25
N VAL A 240 -11.16 17.78 7.05
CA VAL A 240 -12.41 17.15 6.60
C VAL A 240 -13.13 17.94 5.51
N LYS A 241 -13.09 19.31 5.59
CA LYS A 241 -13.75 20.17 4.58
C LYS A 241 -13.06 20.11 3.21
N LYS A 242 -11.78 19.73 3.16
CA LYS A 242 -11.03 19.62 1.90
C LYS A 242 -11.07 18.23 1.27
N GLN A 243 -11.40 17.21 2.05
CA GLN A 243 -11.38 15.82 1.60
C GLN A 243 -12.20 15.56 0.32
N PRO A 244 -13.42 16.08 0.14
CA PRO A 244 -14.16 15.88 -1.12
C PRO A 244 -13.42 16.46 -2.34
N CYS A 245 -12.84 17.65 -2.19
CA CYS A 245 -12.07 18.27 -3.27
C CYS A 245 -10.82 17.47 -3.60
N ILE A 246 -10.12 16.94 -2.58
CA ILE A 246 -8.96 16.08 -2.75
C ILE A 246 -9.34 14.76 -3.44
N ALA A 247 -10.45 14.13 -3.05
CA ALA A 247 -10.94 12.93 -3.71
C ALA A 247 -11.24 13.17 -5.21
N HIS A 248 -11.85 14.28 -5.52
CA HIS A 248 -12.11 14.71 -6.91
C HIS A 248 -10.78 14.93 -7.67
N GLU A 249 -9.81 15.60 -7.06
CA GLU A 249 -8.47 15.82 -7.65
C GLU A 249 -7.76 14.50 -7.95
N LEU A 250 -7.78 13.54 -7.03
CA LEU A 250 -7.18 12.22 -7.24
C LEU A 250 -7.91 11.41 -8.32
N ALA A 251 -9.22 11.57 -8.44
CA ALA A 251 -10.02 10.92 -9.46
C ALA A 251 -9.85 11.53 -10.86
N ALA A 252 -9.38 12.77 -10.95
CA ALA A 252 -9.16 13.45 -12.22
C ALA A 252 -8.26 12.63 -13.16
N PRO A 253 -8.44 12.75 -14.49
CA PRO A 253 -7.60 12.06 -15.47
C PRO A 253 -6.11 12.41 -15.34
N LEU A 254 -5.24 11.50 -15.80
CA LEU A 254 -3.79 11.68 -15.72
C LEU A 254 -3.33 12.98 -16.40
N HIS A 255 -3.91 13.34 -17.56
CA HIS A 255 -3.56 14.58 -18.26
C HIS A 255 -4.02 15.85 -17.51
N GLN A 256 -4.86 15.71 -16.50
CA GLN A 256 -5.29 16.79 -15.59
C GLN A 256 -4.58 16.69 -14.22
N LYS A 257 -3.45 15.99 -14.16
CA LYS A 257 -2.63 15.79 -12.96
C LYS A 257 -3.35 15.01 -11.84
N GLY A 258 -4.35 14.22 -12.16
CA GLY A 258 -4.97 13.25 -11.26
C GLY A 258 -4.37 11.86 -11.41
N LEU A 259 -4.97 10.86 -10.76
CA LEU A 259 -4.60 9.45 -10.83
C LEU A 259 -5.63 8.60 -11.57
N ALA A 260 -6.68 9.20 -12.10
CA ALA A 260 -7.81 8.52 -12.72
C ALA A 260 -8.38 7.40 -11.83
N LEU A 261 -8.55 7.68 -10.54
CA LEU A 261 -9.16 6.77 -9.58
C LEU A 261 -10.70 6.80 -9.71
N PRO A 262 -11.39 5.72 -9.31
CA PRO A 262 -12.86 5.75 -9.21
C PRO A 262 -13.27 6.72 -8.11
N GLU A 263 -14.01 7.78 -8.49
CA GLU A 263 -14.26 8.95 -7.62
C GLU A 263 -15.03 8.59 -6.36
N GLU A 264 -16.15 7.86 -6.49
CA GLU A 264 -16.97 7.47 -5.35
C GLU A 264 -16.21 6.59 -4.36
N ALA A 265 -15.45 5.61 -4.85
CA ALA A 265 -14.61 4.74 -4.02
C ALA A 265 -13.48 5.53 -3.35
N THR A 266 -12.88 6.48 -4.07
CA THR A 266 -11.84 7.36 -3.54
C THR A 266 -12.39 8.23 -2.41
N LEU A 267 -13.55 8.82 -2.62
CA LEU A 267 -14.25 9.63 -1.62
C LEU A 267 -14.53 8.79 -0.35
N LYS A 268 -15.06 7.57 -0.51
CA LYS A 268 -15.31 6.67 0.62
C LYS A 268 -14.06 6.36 1.43
N THR A 269 -12.94 6.08 0.78
CA THR A 269 -11.68 5.71 1.45
C THR A 269 -10.98 6.90 2.11
N ILE A 270 -11.29 8.13 1.72
CA ILE A 270 -10.70 9.34 2.34
C ILE A 270 -11.62 9.89 3.44
N THR A 271 -12.93 9.92 3.22
CA THR A 271 -13.87 10.71 4.06
C THR A 271 -14.76 9.87 4.94
N SER A 272 -15.18 8.69 4.50
CA SER A 272 -16.28 7.97 5.15
C SER A 272 -15.87 7.38 6.51
N ALA A 273 -16.70 7.66 7.51
CA ALA A 273 -16.65 6.94 8.78
C ALA A 273 -17.19 5.50 8.64
N ASP A 274 -17.99 5.25 7.62
CA ASP A 274 -18.68 3.97 7.40
C ASP A 274 -17.85 2.96 6.61
N PHE A 275 -16.69 3.37 6.06
CA PHE A 275 -15.77 2.44 5.44
C PHE A 275 -14.67 2.08 6.46
N PRO A 276 -14.64 0.84 6.97
CA PRO A 276 -13.81 0.48 8.11
C PRO A 276 -12.31 0.52 7.81
N GLU A 277 -11.92 0.32 6.54
CA GLU A 277 -10.53 0.26 6.12
C GLU A 277 -10.15 1.49 5.29
N LYS A 278 -9.63 2.50 5.94
CA LYS A 278 -9.10 3.71 5.29
C LYS A 278 -7.66 3.98 5.71
N PRO A 279 -6.82 4.52 4.83
CA PRO A 279 -5.46 4.90 5.19
C PRO A 279 -5.48 6.05 6.21
N GLN A 280 -4.64 5.92 7.21
CA GLN A 280 -4.32 7.03 8.11
C GLN A 280 -3.08 7.74 7.57
N TYR A 281 -3.29 8.89 6.92
CA TYR A 281 -2.20 9.67 6.38
C TYR A 281 -1.38 10.33 7.46
N MET A 282 -0.06 10.28 7.31
CA MET A 282 0.89 10.87 8.24
C MET A 282 2.17 11.29 7.52
N CYS A 283 2.96 12.11 8.18
CA CYS A 283 4.35 12.35 7.85
C CYS A 283 5.14 12.28 9.17
N GLY A 284 6.06 11.32 9.25
CA GLY A 284 6.82 11.15 10.49
C GLY A 284 7.64 9.88 10.57
N VAL A 285 8.52 9.85 11.57
CA VAL A 285 9.51 8.78 11.79
C VAL A 285 8.88 7.51 12.27
N GLY A 286 7.76 7.25 12.58
CA GLY A 286 7.25 5.99 13.14
C GLY A 286 8.01 5.53 14.39
N ASN A 287 7.58 4.41 14.96
CA ASN A 287 8.23 3.77 16.09
C ASN A 287 9.15 2.65 15.57
N GLU A 288 10.29 2.38 16.24
CA GLU A 288 11.17 1.24 15.91
C GLU A 288 10.42 -0.10 15.87
N LYS A 289 9.39 -0.27 16.70
CA LYS A 289 8.54 -1.46 16.72
C LYS A 289 7.59 -1.58 15.53
N ASP A 290 7.42 -0.51 14.78
CA ASP A 290 6.48 -0.50 13.66
C ASP A 290 6.85 -1.45 12.52
N ILE A 291 8.14 -1.80 12.40
CA ILE A 291 8.66 -2.73 11.39
C ILE A 291 8.89 -4.15 11.95
N ASP A 292 8.87 -4.35 13.26
CA ASP A 292 9.20 -5.65 13.89
C ASP A 292 8.33 -6.77 13.31
N TRP A 293 7.01 -6.57 13.24
CA TRP A 293 6.11 -7.56 12.68
C TRP A 293 6.38 -7.89 11.21
N ILE A 294 6.83 -6.87 10.42
CA ILE A 294 7.20 -7.05 9.01
C ILE A 294 8.44 -7.94 8.92
N LEU A 295 9.45 -7.62 9.72
CA LEU A 295 10.70 -8.38 9.76
C LEU A 295 10.48 -9.81 10.26
N ASP A 296 9.62 -9.99 11.26
CA ASP A 296 9.23 -11.31 11.77
C ASP A 296 8.57 -12.16 10.69
N ASP A 297 7.57 -11.61 9.99
CA ASP A 297 6.91 -12.30 8.88
C ASP A 297 7.87 -12.57 7.70
N MET A 298 8.73 -11.62 7.35
CA MET A 298 9.74 -11.81 6.29
C MET A 298 10.71 -12.95 6.64
N LYS A 299 11.09 -13.08 7.91
CA LYS A 299 11.94 -14.16 8.40
C LYS A 299 11.20 -15.50 8.40
N GLU A 300 9.96 -15.55 8.90
CA GLU A 300 9.13 -16.76 8.86
C GLU A 300 8.91 -17.28 7.43
N LEU A 301 8.76 -16.38 6.46
CA LEU A 301 8.65 -16.70 5.04
C LEU A 301 10.00 -17.00 4.37
N SER A 302 11.10 -17.01 5.13
CA SER A 302 12.45 -17.21 4.61
C SER A 302 12.84 -16.20 3.51
N TRP A 303 12.29 -14.99 3.56
CA TRP A 303 12.68 -13.92 2.65
C TRP A 303 14.01 -13.28 3.05
N ILE A 304 14.31 -13.28 4.35
CA ILE A 304 15.56 -12.72 4.92
C ILE A 304 16.20 -13.67 5.92
N GLU A 305 17.52 -13.60 6.00
CA GLU A 305 18.35 -14.30 6.97
C GLU A 305 18.42 -13.56 8.32
N GLU A 306 18.85 -14.23 9.39
CA GLU A 306 18.99 -13.65 10.73
C GLU A 306 19.91 -12.40 10.75
N SER A 307 20.97 -12.41 9.93
CA SER A 307 21.90 -11.28 9.82
C SER A 307 21.24 -10.07 9.15
N GLU A 308 20.42 -10.29 8.13
CA GLU A 308 19.68 -9.26 7.41
C GLU A 308 18.57 -8.68 8.30
N TYR A 309 17.86 -9.53 9.06
CA TYR A 309 16.89 -9.10 10.06
C TYR A 309 17.50 -8.09 11.04
N LYS A 310 18.65 -8.42 11.65
CA LYS A 310 19.34 -7.55 12.61
C LYS A 310 19.80 -6.24 11.98
N ASN A 311 20.31 -6.29 10.76
CA ASN A 311 20.76 -5.09 10.04
C ASN A 311 19.57 -4.18 9.70
N LEU A 312 18.49 -4.72 9.16
CA LEU A 312 17.29 -3.95 8.80
C LEU A 312 16.64 -3.31 10.03
N LYS A 313 16.57 -4.02 11.15
CA LYS A 313 16.02 -3.51 12.39
C LYS A 313 16.69 -2.23 12.88
N ILE A 314 18.01 -2.10 12.62
CA ILE A 314 18.81 -0.94 13.01
C ILE A 314 18.81 0.15 11.92
N SER A 315 18.87 -0.25 10.65
CA SER A 315 19.12 0.67 9.54
C SER A 315 17.83 1.22 8.90
N TRP A 316 16.70 0.47 8.98
CA TRP A 316 15.45 0.86 8.33
C TRP A 316 14.64 1.81 9.21
N VAL A 317 15.14 3.02 9.38
CA VAL A 317 14.55 4.07 10.23
C VAL A 317 14.25 5.30 9.39
N CYS A 318 13.01 5.82 9.46
CA CYS A 318 12.63 7.06 8.82
C CYS A 318 13.44 8.25 9.35
N ARG A 319 13.60 9.28 8.55
CA ARG A 319 14.46 10.46 8.85
C ARG A 319 13.65 11.70 9.25
N VAL A 320 12.40 11.79 8.83
CA VAL A 320 11.47 12.89 9.12
C VAL A 320 10.04 12.38 9.28
#